data_af87bb85dda3f768bcc827bcea209ca0
#
_entry.id   af87bb85dda3f768bcc827bcea209ca0
#
_cell.length_a   1.000
_cell.length_b   1.000
_cell.length_c   1.000
_cell.angle_alpha   90.00
_cell.angle_beta   90.00
_cell.angle_gamma   90.00
#
_symmetry.space_group_name_H-M   'P 1'
#
loop_
_entity.id
_entity.type
_entity.pdbx_description
1 polymer ?
#
loop_
_entity_poly.entity_id
_entity_poly.type
_entity_poly.pdbx_seq_one_letter_code
_entity_poly.pdbx_strand_id
1 'polypeptide(L)'
;MERTVHTAEHLASAIFYLGAPAGEIPRAKLVVEAGGSAGRSTAVIHAVAASPEKTWRADGFLAVAEHLKAAGMEPVFIGGAEDDLGPFRAYRTLAGAPLAEIKALLAGAALFVGNDSGPAHMAAALGVPSVVVFGRSDPAIWGPWRTVSKVIRSPEGIARVKVADVLDAVAGLKAAA
;
A
#
# COMPACT_ATOMS: atom_id res chain seq x y z
N MET A 1 13.08 24.56 15.08
CA MET A 1 12.93 23.26 14.40
C MET A 1 11.65 23.28 13.61
N GLU A 2 11.70 23.19 12.31
CA GLU A 2 10.50 23.04 11.48
C GLU A 2 9.86 21.68 11.79
N ARG A 3 8.58 21.68 12.15
CA ARG A 3 7.85 20.43 12.45
C ARG A 3 7.52 19.74 11.12
N THR A 4 7.97 18.52 10.93
CA THR A 4 7.51 17.69 9.81
C THR A 4 6.03 17.41 9.98
N VAL A 5 5.22 17.78 8.98
CA VAL A 5 3.76 17.66 9.01
C VAL A 5 3.34 16.65 7.95
N HIS A 6 2.47 15.72 8.32
CA HIS A 6 1.93 14.76 7.37
C HIS A 6 1.04 15.46 6.33
N THR A 7 1.03 14.98 5.08
CA THR A 7 0.23 15.57 3.98
C THR A 7 -1.25 15.67 4.33
N ALA A 8 -1.82 14.69 5.05
CA ALA A 8 -3.21 14.76 5.51
C ALA A 8 -3.45 15.95 6.46
N GLU A 9 -2.51 16.22 7.38
CA GLU A 9 -2.59 17.38 8.29
C GLU A 9 -2.43 18.68 7.51
N HIS A 10 -1.50 18.71 6.56
CA HIS A 10 -1.27 19.89 5.73
C HIS A 10 -2.50 20.24 4.90
N LEU A 11 -3.13 19.26 4.25
CA LEU A 11 -4.34 19.47 3.45
C LEU A 11 -5.54 19.88 4.34
N ALA A 12 -5.70 19.27 5.51
CA ALA A 12 -6.76 19.63 6.44
C ALA A 12 -6.58 21.04 7.04
N SER A 13 -5.35 21.50 7.19
CA SER A 13 -5.09 22.87 7.70
C SER A 13 -5.72 23.94 6.82
N ALA A 14 -5.80 23.72 5.50
CA ALA A 14 -6.48 24.64 4.58
C ALA A 14 -7.99 24.74 4.88
N ILE A 15 -8.63 23.62 5.24
CA ILE A 15 -10.05 23.58 5.59
C ILE A 15 -10.29 24.33 6.92
N PHE A 16 -9.40 24.17 7.88
CA PHE A 16 -9.46 24.89 9.16
C PHE A 16 -9.25 26.40 8.95
N TYR A 17 -8.33 26.79 8.07
CA TYR A 17 -8.13 28.18 7.69
C TYR A 17 -9.38 28.80 7.06
N LEU A 18 -10.17 28.03 6.31
CA LEU A 18 -11.44 28.45 5.71
C LEU A 18 -12.62 28.48 6.71
N GLY A 19 -12.36 28.26 8.00
CA GLY A 19 -13.34 28.42 9.08
C GLY A 19 -14.02 27.13 9.54
N ALA A 20 -13.62 25.96 9.06
CA ALA A 20 -14.07 24.72 9.69
C ALA A 20 -13.48 24.59 11.11
N PRO A 21 -14.24 24.09 12.08
CA PRO A 21 -13.74 23.86 13.44
C PRO A 21 -12.50 22.97 13.42
N ALA A 22 -11.44 23.39 14.11
CA ALA A 22 -10.25 22.56 14.29
C ALA A 22 -10.62 21.30 15.09
N GLY A 23 -10.15 20.16 14.62
CA GLY A 23 -10.46 18.88 15.25
C GLY A 23 -9.52 17.78 14.79
N GLU A 24 -9.79 16.58 15.25
CA GLU A 24 -9.05 15.41 14.85
C GLU A 24 -9.29 15.09 13.37
N ILE A 25 -8.21 14.96 12.61
CA ILE A 25 -8.28 14.62 11.18
C ILE A 25 -8.50 13.11 11.04
N PRO A 26 -9.67 12.68 10.56
CA PRO A 26 -9.98 11.26 10.46
C PRO A 26 -9.16 10.57 9.37
N ARG A 27 -9.20 9.24 9.35
CA ARG A 27 -8.79 8.48 8.18
C ARG A 27 -9.68 8.84 6.99
N ALA A 28 -9.09 9.01 5.81
CA ALA A 28 -9.86 9.15 4.58
C ALA A 28 -10.78 7.94 4.39
N LYS A 29 -11.97 8.15 3.83
CA LYS A 29 -12.93 7.08 3.54
C LYS A 29 -13.14 6.97 2.04
N LEU A 30 -13.01 5.77 1.51
CA LEU A 30 -13.43 5.43 0.17
C LEU A 30 -14.75 4.67 0.22
N VAL A 31 -15.70 5.08 -0.61
CA VAL A 31 -16.96 4.36 -0.77
C VAL A 31 -16.75 3.30 -1.84
N VAL A 32 -17.10 2.07 -1.53
CA VAL A 32 -17.10 0.93 -2.45
C VAL A 32 -18.55 0.49 -2.63
N GLU A 33 -19.00 0.39 -3.86
CA GLU A 33 -20.30 -0.18 -4.15
C GLU A 33 -20.31 -1.67 -3.73
N ALA A 34 -21.39 -2.10 -3.09
CA ALA A 34 -21.52 -3.48 -2.65
C ALA A 34 -21.49 -4.42 -3.86
N GLY A 35 -20.53 -5.31 -3.96
CA GLY A 35 -20.45 -6.27 -5.07
C GLY A 35 -19.07 -6.88 -5.36
N GLY A 36 -18.00 -6.38 -4.79
CA GLY A 36 -16.66 -6.97 -4.97
C GLY A 36 -16.21 -7.72 -3.73
N SER A 37 -16.29 -9.04 -3.71
CA SER A 37 -15.68 -9.83 -2.66
C SER A 37 -14.35 -10.42 -3.13
N ALA A 38 -13.25 -9.72 -2.93
CA ALA A 38 -12.01 -10.45 -2.70
C ALA A 38 -12.24 -11.23 -1.39
N GLY A 39 -11.99 -12.53 -1.37
CA GLY A 39 -12.07 -13.30 -0.14
C GLY A 39 -11.05 -12.76 0.88
N ARG A 40 -11.33 -12.90 2.18
CA ARG A 40 -10.39 -12.50 3.27
C ARG A 40 -9.03 -13.19 3.21
N SER A 41 -8.77 -14.02 2.21
CA SER A 41 -7.49 -14.68 1.91
C SER A 41 -6.69 -13.96 0.81
N THR A 42 -7.18 -12.85 0.24
CA THR A 42 -6.47 -12.15 -0.84
C THR A 42 -5.45 -11.15 -0.28
N ALA A 43 -4.23 -11.20 -0.81
CA ALA A 43 -3.20 -10.17 -0.60
C ALA A 43 -2.99 -9.40 -1.91
N VAL A 44 -3.26 -8.11 -1.88
CA VAL A 44 -3.04 -7.24 -3.06
C VAL A 44 -1.61 -6.73 -3.03
N ILE A 45 -0.89 -6.89 -4.14
CA ILE A 45 0.50 -6.45 -4.29
C ILE A 45 0.60 -5.41 -5.41
N HIS A 46 1.17 -4.25 -5.10
CA HIS A 46 1.49 -3.20 -6.09
C HIS A 46 3.00 -3.04 -6.20
N ALA A 47 3.59 -3.72 -7.18
CA ALA A 47 5.04 -3.85 -7.33
C ALA A 47 5.67 -2.75 -8.20
N VAL A 48 4.86 -1.93 -8.86
CA VAL A 48 5.31 -0.88 -9.77
C VAL A 48 5.11 0.49 -9.12
N ALA A 49 5.97 1.45 -9.42
CA ALA A 49 5.81 2.84 -9.01
C ALA A 49 6.29 3.78 -10.12
N ALA A 50 5.98 5.07 -10.00
CA ALA A 50 6.21 6.08 -11.04
C ALA A 50 7.69 6.30 -11.40
N SER A 51 8.64 5.79 -10.61
CA SER A 51 10.06 5.89 -10.91
C SER A 51 10.85 4.73 -10.28
N PRO A 52 12.03 4.39 -10.84
CA PRO A 52 12.90 3.34 -10.29
C PRO A 52 13.30 3.58 -8.82
N GLU A 53 13.47 4.84 -8.42
CA GLU A 53 13.83 5.24 -7.05
C GLU A 53 12.71 4.99 -6.03
N LYS A 54 11.49 4.76 -6.51
CA LYS A 54 10.32 4.40 -5.73
C LYS A 54 9.89 2.94 -5.90
N THR A 55 10.56 2.21 -6.78
CA THR A 55 10.21 0.82 -7.12
C THR A 55 11.17 -0.14 -6.43
N TRP A 56 10.65 -0.95 -5.52
CA TRP A 56 11.43 -2.04 -4.94
C TRP A 56 11.58 -3.17 -5.97
N ARG A 57 12.63 -3.94 -5.86
CA ARG A 57 13.01 -4.98 -6.83
C ARG A 57 11.94 -6.07 -6.99
N ALA A 58 11.75 -6.55 -8.20
CA ALA A 58 10.71 -7.52 -8.54
C ALA A 58 10.89 -8.87 -7.83
N ASP A 59 12.14 -9.36 -7.68
CA ASP A 59 12.47 -10.59 -6.97
C ASP A 59 12.08 -10.51 -5.47
N GLY A 60 12.15 -9.33 -4.88
CA GLY A 60 11.66 -9.09 -3.52
C GLY A 60 10.15 -9.27 -3.41
N PHE A 61 9.37 -8.69 -4.34
CA PHE A 61 7.92 -8.90 -4.38
C PHE A 61 7.53 -10.34 -4.69
N LEU A 62 8.29 -11.05 -5.53
CA LEU A 62 8.09 -12.47 -5.79
C LEU A 62 8.29 -13.31 -4.54
N ALA A 63 9.35 -13.06 -3.78
CA ALA A 63 9.58 -13.77 -2.51
C ALA A 63 8.45 -13.51 -1.49
N VAL A 64 7.92 -12.29 -1.44
CA VAL A 64 6.74 -11.97 -0.61
C VAL A 64 5.52 -12.73 -1.10
N ALA A 65 5.27 -12.78 -2.42
CA ALA A 65 4.13 -13.49 -2.98
C ALA A 65 4.20 -15.00 -2.69
N GLU A 66 5.37 -15.62 -2.81
CA GLU A 66 5.58 -17.02 -2.45
C GLU A 66 5.31 -17.29 -0.97
N HIS A 67 5.82 -16.43 -0.08
CA HIS A 67 5.55 -16.51 1.35
C HIS A 67 4.05 -16.40 1.67
N LEU A 68 3.35 -15.46 1.05
CA LEU A 68 1.92 -15.27 1.24
C LEU A 68 1.12 -16.47 0.73
N LYS A 69 1.48 -17.02 -0.44
CA LYS A 69 0.87 -18.23 -1.01
C LYS A 69 1.08 -19.45 -0.12
N ALA A 70 2.29 -19.64 0.40
CA ALA A 70 2.58 -20.72 1.35
C ALA A 70 1.78 -20.57 2.65
N ALA A 71 1.43 -19.35 3.04
CA ALA A 71 0.57 -19.06 4.19
C ALA A 71 -0.94 -19.09 3.86
N GLY A 72 -1.36 -19.66 2.71
CA GLY A 72 -2.75 -19.83 2.31
C GLY A 72 -3.44 -18.55 1.79
N MET A 73 -2.69 -17.51 1.45
CA MET A 73 -3.23 -16.30 0.83
C MET A 73 -3.10 -16.36 -0.69
N GLU A 74 -3.99 -15.67 -1.40
CA GLU A 74 -3.95 -15.47 -2.85
C GLU A 74 -3.24 -14.15 -3.16
N PRO A 75 -1.99 -14.13 -3.66
CA PRO A 75 -1.34 -12.92 -4.12
C PRO A 75 -1.97 -12.46 -5.44
N VAL A 76 -2.39 -11.20 -5.50
CA VAL A 76 -2.91 -10.55 -6.71
C VAL A 76 -2.10 -9.30 -6.99
N PHE A 77 -1.39 -9.27 -8.11
CA PHE A 77 -0.61 -8.12 -8.53
C PHE A 77 -1.48 -7.13 -9.31
N ILE A 78 -1.38 -5.86 -8.97
CA ILE A 78 -2.08 -4.78 -9.66
C ILE A 78 -1.09 -3.79 -10.26
N GLY A 79 -1.48 -3.17 -11.39
CA GLY A 79 -0.70 -2.13 -12.07
C GLY A 79 -1.56 -1.31 -13.02
N GLY A 80 -1.04 -0.19 -13.51
CA GLY A 80 -1.61 0.60 -14.59
C GLY A 80 -1.56 -0.13 -15.94
N ALA A 81 -2.17 0.45 -16.96
CA ALA A 81 -2.21 -0.16 -18.30
C ALA A 81 -0.82 -0.30 -18.95
N GLU A 82 0.08 0.62 -18.66
CA GLU A 82 1.44 0.66 -19.20
C GLU A 82 2.48 -0.01 -18.28
N ASP A 83 2.06 -0.52 -17.12
CA ASP A 83 2.96 -1.14 -16.17
C ASP A 83 3.34 -2.56 -16.61
N ASP A 84 4.63 -2.89 -16.57
CA ASP A 84 5.11 -4.24 -16.87
C ASP A 84 4.88 -5.17 -15.66
N LEU A 85 3.82 -5.95 -15.74
CA LEU A 85 3.54 -7.04 -14.80
C LEU A 85 4.08 -8.41 -15.26
N GLY A 86 4.84 -8.47 -16.36
CA GLY A 86 5.44 -9.69 -16.91
C GLY A 86 6.23 -10.52 -15.89
N PRO A 87 7.05 -9.93 -15.01
CA PRO A 87 7.73 -10.66 -13.93
C PRO A 87 6.79 -11.44 -13.01
N PHE A 88 5.54 -11.00 -12.85
CA PHE A 88 4.56 -11.55 -11.90
C PHE A 88 3.51 -12.47 -12.55
N ARG A 89 3.66 -12.82 -13.84
CA ARG A 89 2.71 -13.62 -14.64
C ARG A 89 2.38 -15.03 -14.07
N ALA A 90 3.17 -15.51 -13.13
CA ALA A 90 2.88 -16.78 -12.41
C ALA A 90 1.77 -16.64 -11.36
N TYR A 91 1.35 -15.42 -11.09
CA TYR A 91 0.27 -15.05 -10.17
C TYR A 91 -0.88 -14.38 -10.94
N ARG A 92 -2.00 -14.19 -10.27
CA ARG A 92 -3.07 -13.37 -10.82
C ARG A 92 -2.59 -11.91 -10.94
N THR A 93 -2.76 -11.33 -12.14
CA THR A 93 -2.39 -9.93 -12.43
C THR A 93 -3.61 -9.17 -12.95
N LEU A 94 -3.72 -7.90 -12.58
CA LEU A 94 -4.72 -6.95 -13.07
C LEU A 94 -3.98 -5.69 -13.54
N ALA A 95 -3.72 -5.61 -14.84
CA ALA A 95 -3.11 -4.44 -15.49
C ALA A 95 -4.21 -3.57 -16.11
N GLY A 96 -4.18 -2.27 -15.82
CA GLY A 96 -5.11 -1.30 -16.42
C GLY A 96 -6.58 -1.51 -16.06
N ALA A 97 -6.89 -2.25 -15.00
CA ALA A 97 -8.25 -2.45 -14.56
C ALA A 97 -8.88 -1.11 -14.13
N PRO A 98 -10.21 -0.94 -14.32
CA PRO A 98 -10.92 0.25 -13.88
C PRO A 98 -10.70 0.52 -12.39
N LEU A 99 -10.60 1.79 -12.00
CA LEU A 99 -10.35 2.17 -10.59
C LEU A 99 -11.43 1.62 -9.65
N ALA A 100 -12.66 1.47 -10.10
CA ALA A 100 -13.75 0.87 -9.34
C ALA A 100 -13.46 -0.61 -9.00
N GLU A 101 -12.88 -1.36 -9.93
CA GLU A 101 -12.49 -2.76 -9.73
C GLU A 101 -11.32 -2.88 -8.75
N ILE A 102 -10.28 -2.06 -8.93
CA ILE A 102 -9.13 -2.01 -7.99
C ILE A 102 -9.60 -1.63 -6.58
N LYS A 103 -10.51 -0.66 -6.46
CA LYS A 103 -11.09 -0.25 -5.20
C LYS A 103 -11.87 -1.39 -4.52
N ALA A 104 -12.67 -2.13 -5.29
CA ALA A 104 -13.43 -3.28 -4.79
C ALA A 104 -12.50 -4.43 -4.36
N LEU A 105 -11.46 -4.72 -5.14
CA LEU A 105 -10.43 -5.71 -4.79
C LEU A 105 -9.73 -5.34 -3.48
N LEU A 106 -9.27 -4.10 -3.33
CA LEU A 106 -8.63 -3.61 -2.12
C LEU A 106 -9.56 -3.70 -0.91
N ALA A 107 -10.84 -3.32 -1.05
CA ALA A 107 -11.80 -3.36 0.05
C ALA A 107 -12.02 -4.76 0.63
N GLY A 108 -11.88 -5.79 -0.21
CA GLY A 108 -11.98 -7.19 0.22
C GLY A 108 -10.65 -7.84 0.61
N ALA A 109 -9.54 -7.15 0.43
CA ALA A 109 -8.22 -7.71 0.71
C ALA A 109 -7.94 -7.82 2.22
N ALA A 110 -7.27 -8.89 2.62
CA ALA A 110 -6.76 -9.07 3.98
C ALA A 110 -5.45 -8.32 4.22
N LEU A 111 -4.68 -8.06 3.16
CA LEU A 111 -3.37 -7.42 3.23
C LEU A 111 -3.07 -6.67 1.94
N PHE A 112 -2.42 -5.53 2.08
CA PHE A 112 -1.76 -4.83 0.98
C PHE A 112 -0.25 -4.84 1.18
N VAL A 113 0.52 -5.12 0.12
CA VAL A 113 1.98 -4.95 0.09
C VAL A 113 2.35 -4.16 -1.16
N GLY A 114 3.14 -3.10 -1.04
CA GLY A 114 3.52 -2.35 -2.23
C GLY A 114 4.52 -1.24 -1.98
N ASN A 115 4.84 -0.51 -3.03
CA ASN A 115 5.62 0.71 -2.96
C ASN A 115 4.76 1.89 -2.47
N ASP A 116 5.40 2.99 -2.08
CA ASP A 116 4.75 4.29 -1.86
C ASP A 116 4.07 4.77 -3.15
N SER A 117 2.74 4.67 -3.20
CA SER A 117 1.93 4.85 -4.41
C SER A 117 0.46 5.12 -4.10
N GLY A 118 -0.30 5.52 -5.12
CA GLY A 118 -1.76 5.72 -5.01
C GLY A 118 -2.51 4.53 -4.41
N PRO A 119 -2.31 3.29 -4.88
CA PRO A 119 -2.91 2.09 -4.29
C PRO A 119 -2.61 1.89 -2.80
N ALA A 120 -1.42 2.26 -2.31
CA ALA A 120 -1.11 2.20 -0.88
C ALA A 120 -2.00 3.15 -0.05
N HIS A 121 -2.25 4.36 -0.56
CA HIS A 121 -3.15 5.31 0.09
C HIS A 121 -4.61 4.88 -0.01
N MET A 122 -5.02 4.22 -1.11
CA MET A 122 -6.36 3.63 -1.22
C MET A 122 -6.55 2.51 -0.20
N ALA A 123 -5.58 1.61 -0.05
CA ALA A 123 -5.59 0.56 0.96
C ALA A 123 -5.72 1.15 2.37
N ALA A 124 -4.93 2.20 2.67
CA ALA A 124 -5.03 2.92 3.94
C ALA A 124 -6.42 3.52 4.19
N ALA A 125 -7.01 4.18 3.17
CA ALA A 125 -8.34 4.77 3.26
C ALA A 125 -9.45 3.73 3.47
N LEU A 126 -9.28 2.52 2.92
CA LEU A 126 -10.17 1.37 3.12
C LEU A 126 -9.91 0.63 4.44
N GLY A 127 -8.84 0.96 5.16
CA GLY A 127 -8.47 0.32 6.42
C GLY A 127 -7.81 -1.04 6.26
N VAL A 128 -7.29 -1.33 5.09
CA VAL A 128 -6.59 -2.59 4.81
C VAL A 128 -5.21 -2.56 5.48
N PRO A 129 -4.86 -3.57 6.29
CA PRO A 129 -3.51 -3.71 6.83
C PRO A 129 -2.47 -3.66 5.72
N SER A 130 -1.41 -2.87 5.89
CA SER A 130 -0.52 -2.56 4.78
C SER A 130 0.95 -2.62 5.15
N VAL A 131 1.77 -3.24 4.29
CA VAL A 131 3.23 -3.09 4.31
C VAL A 131 3.64 -2.24 3.11
N VAL A 132 4.27 -1.10 3.37
CA VAL A 132 4.65 -0.17 2.31
C VAL A 132 6.16 0.05 2.30
N VAL A 133 6.78 -0.23 1.15
CA VAL A 133 8.21 -0.04 0.93
C VAL A 133 8.44 1.37 0.39
N PHE A 134 9.24 2.15 1.12
CA PHE A 134 9.55 3.53 0.79
C PHE A 134 10.94 3.68 0.18
N GLY A 135 11.01 4.49 -0.87
CA GLY A 135 12.26 4.96 -1.48
C GLY A 135 12.65 6.35 -0.98
N ARG A 136 12.67 7.33 -1.90
CA ARG A 136 13.06 8.72 -1.61
C ARG A 136 12.05 9.49 -0.75
N SER A 137 10.78 9.14 -0.84
CA SER A 137 9.73 9.84 -0.11
C SER A 137 9.91 9.71 1.40
N ASP A 138 9.58 10.76 2.14
CA ASP A 138 9.59 10.71 3.60
C ASP A 138 8.28 10.10 4.13
N PRO A 139 8.34 8.95 4.82
CA PRO A 139 7.13 8.33 5.37
C PRO A 139 6.43 9.17 6.44
N ALA A 140 7.14 10.09 7.10
CA ALA A 140 6.51 11.01 8.04
C ALA A 140 5.55 11.99 7.35
N ILE A 141 5.78 12.24 6.04
CA ILE A 141 4.94 13.11 5.21
C ILE A 141 3.91 12.30 4.42
N TRP A 142 4.32 11.16 3.86
CA TRP A 142 3.57 10.40 2.87
C TRP A 142 3.12 9.01 3.33
N GLY A 143 3.37 8.64 4.57
CA GLY A 143 3.01 7.31 5.07
C GLY A 143 1.49 7.04 5.04
N PRO A 144 1.08 5.76 5.16
CA PRO A 144 -0.33 5.41 5.27
C PRO A 144 -0.99 6.11 6.46
N TRP A 145 -2.03 6.91 6.21
CA TRP A 145 -2.66 7.73 7.25
C TRP A 145 -3.69 6.94 8.05
N ARG A 146 -3.49 6.86 9.39
CA ARG A 146 -4.43 6.28 10.37
C ARG A 146 -4.95 4.90 9.99
N THR A 147 -4.05 4.04 9.55
CA THR A 147 -4.33 2.61 9.30
C THR A 147 -3.26 1.74 9.95
N VAL A 148 -3.58 0.48 10.18
CA VAL A 148 -2.60 -0.51 10.64
C VAL A 148 -1.59 -0.73 9.51
N SER A 149 -0.37 -0.26 9.69
CA SER A 149 0.65 -0.35 8.63
C SER A 149 2.05 -0.50 9.18
N LYS A 150 2.92 -1.08 8.36
CA LYS A 150 4.36 -1.12 8.54
C LYS A 150 5.02 -0.43 7.35
N VAL A 151 5.90 0.51 7.64
CA VAL A 151 6.72 1.18 6.64
C VAL A 151 8.12 0.64 6.70
N ILE A 152 8.63 0.17 5.56
CA ILE A 152 9.98 -0.37 5.41
C ILE A 152 10.80 0.58 4.53
N ARG A 153 11.95 0.98 5.02
CA ARG A 153 12.86 1.89 4.33
C ARG A 153 14.31 1.52 4.62
N SER A 154 15.17 1.69 3.63
CA SER A 154 16.62 1.65 3.84
C SER A 154 17.23 3.05 3.64
N PRO A 155 18.13 3.51 4.50
CA PRO A 155 18.85 4.77 4.29
C PRO A 155 19.72 4.75 3.03
N GLU A 156 20.08 3.56 2.55
CA GLU A 156 20.87 3.35 1.34
C GLU A 156 20.03 3.29 0.06
N GLY A 157 18.72 3.52 0.16
CA GLY A 157 17.77 3.50 -0.94
C GLY A 157 16.94 2.22 -1.04
N ILE A 158 15.88 2.30 -1.83
CA ILE A 158 14.84 1.24 -1.92
C ILE A 158 15.40 -0.12 -2.37
N ALA A 159 16.41 -0.12 -3.26
CA ALA A 159 17.05 -1.33 -3.75
C ALA A 159 17.77 -2.14 -2.63
N ARG A 160 18.10 -1.49 -1.52
CA ARG A 160 18.77 -2.09 -0.36
C ARG A 160 17.81 -2.61 0.70
N VAL A 161 16.51 -2.40 0.54
CA VAL A 161 15.50 -2.99 1.43
C VAL A 161 15.58 -4.51 1.33
N LYS A 162 15.78 -5.16 2.47
CA LYS A 162 15.92 -6.63 2.54
C LYS A 162 14.55 -7.30 2.50
N VAL A 163 14.49 -8.44 1.84
CA VAL A 163 13.27 -9.28 1.80
C VAL A 163 12.84 -9.69 3.21
N ALA A 164 13.79 -10.05 4.05
CA ALA A 164 13.52 -10.44 5.44
C ALA A 164 12.76 -9.36 6.21
N ASP A 165 13.17 -8.08 6.09
CA ASP A 165 12.51 -6.98 6.79
C ASP A 165 11.04 -6.82 6.36
N VAL A 166 10.74 -7.06 5.07
CA VAL A 166 9.38 -7.00 4.54
C VAL A 166 8.55 -8.22 5.00
N LEU A 167 9.14 -9.41 5.01
CA LEU A 167 8.48 -10.63 5.50
C LEU A 167 8.17 -10.55 7.00
N ASP A 168 9.10 -10.02 7.80
CA ASP A 168 8.88 -9.79 9.24
C ASP A 168 7.76 -8.79 9.48
N ALA A 169 7.68 -7.74 8.65
CA ALA A 169 6.58 -6.78 8.72
C ALA A 169 5.23 -7.40 8.37
N VAL A 170 5.18 -8.27 7.36
CA VAL A 170 3.98 -9.04 6.98
C VAL A 170 3.54 -9.95 8.12
N ALA A 171 4.47 -10.70 8.71
CA ALA A 171 4.19 -11.58 9.86
C ALA A 171 3.66 -10.79 11.06
N GLY A 172 4.27 -9.64 11.37
CA GLY A 172 3.85 -8.78 12.46
C GLY A 172 2.46 -8.15 12.30
N LEU A 173 1.99 -7.94 11.07
CA LEU A 173 0.61 -7.47 10.82
C LEU A 173 -0.42 -8.59 10.99
N LYS A 174 -0.08 -9.83 10.61
CA LYS A 174 -0.98 -10.98 10.80
C LYS A 174 -1.20 -11.33 12.26
N ALA A 175 -0.20 -11.12 13.11
CA ALA A 175 -0.31 -11.38 14.55
C ALA A 175 -1.16 -10.32 15.30
N ALA A 176 -1.42 -9.17 14.68
CA ALA A 176 -2.14 -8.04 15.26
C ALA A 176 -3.60 -7.94 14.78
N ALA A 177 -4.03 -8.78 13.83
CA ALA A 177 -5.37 -8.84 13.27
C ALA A 177 -6.17 -10.01 13.86
#